data_7b593045effb5e5aaea3f08635cfe725
#
_entry.id   7b593045effb5e5aaea3f08635cfe725
#
_cell.length_a   1.000
_cell.length_b   1.000
_cell.length_c   1.000
_cell.angle_alpha   90.00
_cell.angle_beta   90.00
_cell.angle_gamma   90.00
#
_symmetry.space_group_name_H-M   'P 1'
#
loop_
_entity.id
_entity.type
_entity.pdbx_description
1 polymer ?
#
loop_
_entity_poly.entity_id
_entity_poly.type
_entity_poly.pdbx_seq_one_letter_code
_entity_poly.pdbx_strand_id
1 'polypeptide(L)' 'MAPRVNCPTVGQSFDIEIGREFDGWLIQIPEIGGVTRARRRATVELAARECIAALTGIPIGYVSVFVTRESVGAE' A
#
# COMPACT_ATOMS: atom_id res chain seq x y z
N MET A 1 30.94 -1.06 -5.69
CA MET A 1 30.32 -1.25 -5.45
C MET A 1 29.64 -1.34 -5.10
N ALA A 2 29.39 -1.19 -5.09
CA ALA A 2 28.60 -1.36 -4.79
C ALA A 2 27.96 -1.50 -4.32
N PRO A 3 27.72 -1.48 -4.25
CA PRO A 3 27.03 -1.71 -3.78
C PRO A 3 26.30 -1.73 -3.19
N ARG A 4 25.83 -1.59 -3.24
CA ARG A 4 24.93 -1.68 -2.80
C ARG A 4 24.38 -2.34 -2.44
N VAL A 5 24.55 -2.32 -2.31
CA VAL A 5 24.00 -3.08 -2.23
C VAL A 5 22.92 -3.22 -1.83
N ASN A 6 22.28 -3.35 -2.17
CA ASN A 6 21.15 -3.43 -1.83
C ASN A 6 20.82 -4.25 -0.83
N CYS A 7 20.61 -3.91 0.17
CA CYS A 7 20.32 -4.73 1.26
C CYS A 7 18.87 -5.10 1.25
N PRO A 8 18.57 -6.33 1.05
CA PRO A 8 17.17 -6.73 0.92
C PRO A 8 16.38 -6.56 2.20
N THR A 9 17.04 -6.41 3.33
CA THR A 9 16.32 -6.22 4.58
C THR A 9 15.78 -4.81 4.73
N VAL A 10 16.18 -3.90 3.86
CA VAL A 10 15.73 -2.53 3.99
C VAL A 10 14.26 -2.37 3.68
N GLY A 11 13.79 -3.13 2.74
CA GLY A 11 12.40 -2.98 2.36
C GLY A 11 12.16 -1.70 1.61
N GLN A 12 10.91 -1.48 1.26
CA GLN A 12 10.52 -0.32 0.49
C GLN A 12 9.20 0.20 1.01
N SER A 13 9.09 1.51 1.12
CA SER A 13 7.90 2.15 1.66
C SER A 13 7.12 2.84 0.58
N PHE A 14 5.81 2.77 0.68
CA PHE A 14 4.91 3.40 -0.29
C PHE A 14 3.88 4.21 0.46
N ASP A 15 3.57 5.38 -0.09
CA ASP A 15 2.48 6.19 0.44
C ASP A 15 1.19 5.73 -0.19
N ILE A 16 0.15 5.62 0.61
CA ILE A 16 -1.17 5.26 0.10
C ILE A 16 -2.20 6.26 0.56
N GLU A 17 -3.24 6.39 -0.22
CA GLU A 17 -4.37 7.23 0.11
C GLU A 17 -5.60 6.34 0.18
N ILE A 18 -6.39 6.52 1.22
CA ILE A 18 -7.56 5.66 1.40
C ILE A 18 -8.80 6.50 1.60
N GLY A 19 -9.92 5.96 1.17
CA GLY A 19 -11.20 6.62 1.33
C GLY A 19 -12.27 5.63 1.71
N ARG A 20 -13.12 6.02 2.65
CA ARG A 20 -14.22 5.19 3.06
C ARG A 20 -15.31 5.22 2.00
N GLU A 21 -15.74 4.06 1.60
CA GLU A 21 -16.81 3.92 0.63
C GLU A 21 -18.00 3.22 1.29
N PHE A 22 -19.05 3.08 0.52
CA PHE A 22 -20.28 2.52 1.04
C PHE A 22 -20.06 1.16 1.70
N ASP A 23 -19.29 0.30 1.05
CA ASP A 23 -19.12 -1.05 1.54
C ASP A 23 -17.67 -1.41 1.81
N GLY A 24 -16.86 -0.43 2.09
CA GLY A 24 -15.46 -0.74 2.37
C GLY A 24 -14.56 0.46 2.20
N TRP A 25 -13.33 0.19 1.82
CA TRP A 25 -12.31 1.21 1.69
C TRP A 25 -11.67 1.13 0.33
N LEU A 26 -11.54 2.26 -0.34
CA LEU A 26 -10.78 2.36 -1.58
C LEU A 26 -9.35 2.72 -1.23
N ILE A 27 -8.41 2.04 -1.82
CA ILE A 27 -7.00 2.23 -1.54
C ILE A 27 -6.29 2.59 -2.84
N GLN A 28 -5.61 3.72 -2.84
CA GLN A 28 -4.87 4.17 -4.00
C GLN A 28 -3.39 4.26 -3.65
N ILE A 29 -2.56 3.77 -4.55
CA ILE A 29 -1.12 3.77 -4.38
C ILE A 29 -0.54 4.57 -5.55
N PRO A 30 -0.42 5.90 -5.38
CA PRO A 30 -0.07 6.76 -6.51
C PRO A 30 1.25 6.43 -7.18
N GLU A 31 2.24 6.01 -6.41
CA GLU A 31 3.56 5.77 -6.97
C GLU A 31 3.57 4.73 -8.08
N ILE A 32 2.66 3.76 -7.99
CA ILE A 32 2.64 2.69 -8.98
C ILE A 32 1.31 2.64 -9.73
N GLY A 33 0.45 3.62 -9.50
CA GLY A 33 -0.84 3.64 -10.15
C GLY A 33 -1.75 2.51 -9.71
N GLY A 34 -1.53 1.96 -8.53
CA GLY A 34 -2.31 0.83 -8.06
C GLY A 34 -3.58 1.26 -7.38
N VAL A 35 -4.60 0.44 -7.49
CA VAL A 35 -5.89 0.66 -6.82
C VAL A 35 -6.39 -0.68 -6.33
N THR A 36 -6.80 -0.72 -5.08
CA THR A 36 -7.38 -1.92 -4.55
C THR A 36 -8.41 -1.53 -3.48
N ARG A 37 -9.04 -2.51 -2.88
CA ARG A 37 -10.07 -2.26 -1.89
C ARG A 37 -9.95 -3.22 -0.73
N ALA A 38 -10.47 -2.79 0.41
CA ALA A 38 -10.55 -3.64 1.59
C ALA A 38 -11.91 -3.44 2.21
N ARG A 39 -12.42 -4.46 2.84
CA ARG A 39 -13.73 -4.36 3.47
C ARG A 39 -13.68 -3.64 4.80
N ARG A 40 -12.56 -3.74 5.51
CA ARG A 40 -12.43 -3.16 6.82
C ARG A 40 -11.17 -2.35 6.92
N ARG A 41 -11.23 -1.32 7.75
CA ARG A 41 -10.07 -0.47 7.95
C ARG A 41 -8.87 -1.28 8.44
N ALA A 42 -9.13 -2.29 9.27
CA ALA A 42 -8.04 -3.08 9.85
C ALA A 42 -7.26 -3.87 8.81
N THR A 43 -7.82 -4.12 7.64
CA THR A 43 -7.13 -4.89 6.60
C THR A 43 -6.63 -4.01 5.46
N VAL A 44 -6.75 -2.69 5.59
CA VAL A 44 -6.34 -1.78 4.52
C VAL A 44 -4.86 -1.90 4.21
N GLU A 45 -4.02 -1.87 5.24
CA GLU A 45 -2.58 -1.93 5.02
C GLU A 45 -2.17 -3.25 4.38
N LEU A 46 -2.76 -4.35 4.81
CA LEU A 46 -2.44 -5.63 4.22
C LEU A 46 -2.87 -5.68 2.75
N ALA A 47 -4.07 -5.20 2.44
CA ALA A 47 -4.54 -5.19 1.07
C ALA A 47 -3.62 -4.33 0.19
N ALA A 48 -3.16 -3.21 0.70
CA ALA A 48 -2.24 -2.36 -0.04
C ALA A 48 -0.92 -3.07 -0.29
N ARG A 49 -0.39 -3.73 0.71
CA ARG A 49 0.88 -4.45 0.57
C ARG A 49 0.77 -5.57 -0.44
N GLU A 50 -0.35 -6.29 -0.42
CA GLU A 50 -0.57 -7.35 -1.39
C GLU A 50 -0.64 -6.80 -2.81
N CYS A 51 -1.31 -5.67 -2.98
CA CYS A 51 -1.40 -5.05 -4.29
C CYS A 51 -0.03 -4.62 -4.78
N ILE A 52 0.75 -3.98 -3.91
CA ILE A 52 2.09 -3.54 -4.28
C ILE A 52 2.96 -4.73 -4.65
N ALA A 53 2.91 -5.78 -3.84
CA ALA A 53 3.73 -6.97 -4.13
C ALA A 53 3.36 -7.55 -5.49
N ALA A 54 2.07 -7.60 -5.79
CA ALA A 54 1.62 -8.15 -7.06
C ALA A 54 2.07 -7.30 -8.25
N LEU A 55 2.05 -5.98 -8.10
CA LEU A 55 2.37 -5.10 -9.21
C LEU A 55 3.87 -4.88 -9.38
N THR A 56 4.63 -4.96 -8.32
CA THR A 56 6.06 -4.63 -8.39
C THR A 56 6.95 -5.86 -8.36
N GLY A 57 6.44 -6.98 -7.88
CA GLY A 57 7.28 -8.16 -7.69
C GLY A 57 8.09 -8.14 -6.41
N ILE A 58 7.96 -7.09 -5.60
CA ILE A 58 8.66 -7.03 -4.33
C ILE A 58 8.00 -8.01 -3.36
N PRO A 59 8.75 -8.86 -2.68
CA PRO A 59 8.15 -9.76 -1.70
C PRO A 59 7.39 -8.97 -0.63
N ILE A 60 6.21 -9.45 -0.29
CA ILE A 60 5.32 -8.69 0.58
C ILE A 60 5.96 -8.34 1.92
N GLY A 61 6.84 -9.19 2.41
CA GLY A 61 7.50 -8.91 3.67
C GLY A 61 8.43 -7.70 3.63
N TYR A 62 8.76 -7.24 2.43
CA TYR A 62 9.64 -6.08 2.26
C TYR A 62 8.87 -4.84 1.88
N VAL A 63 7.54 -4.89 1.90
CA VAL A 63 6.71 -3.76 1.53
C VAL A 63 6.12 -3.13 2.78
N SER A 64 6.32 -1.84 2.94
CA SER A 64 5.69 -1.06 4.00
C SER A 64 4.80 -0.01 3.38
N VAL A 65 3.71 0.33 4.04
CA VAL A 65 2.81 1.35 3.53
C VAL A 65 2.53 2.36 4.63
N PHE A 66 2.33 3.60 4.20
CA PHE A 66 1.97 4.68 5.10
C PHE A 66 0.75 5.38 4.55
N VAL A 67 -0.27 5.51 5.37
CA VAL A 67 -1.48 6.21 4.98
C VAL A 67 -1.23 7.70 5.08
N THR A 68 -1.12 8.36 3.93
CA THR A 68 -0.86 9.79 3.91
C THR A 68 -2.13 10.61 3.77
N ARG A 69 -3.24 9.98 3.41
CA ARG A 69 -4.52 10.65 3.35
C ARG A 69 -5.61 9.65 3.66
N GLU A 70 -6.50 10.02 4.54
CA GLU A 70 -7.62 9.16 4.90
C GLU A 70 -8.89 9.98 4.89
N SER A 71 -9.80 9.66 3.98
CA SER A 71 -11.09 10.32 3.88
C SER A 71 -12.15 9.43 4.49
N VAL A 72 -12.99 10.01 5.33
CA VAL A 72 -13.92 9.21 6.07
C VAL A 72 -15.31 9.47 5.55
N GLY A 73 -15.63 8.91 4.48
CA GLY A 73 -16.95 9.01 3.99
C GLY A 73 -17.26 10.37 3.49
N ALA A 74 -18.27 10.47 2.82
CA ALA A 74 -18.64 11.66 2.33
C ALA A 74 -19.55 12.24 3.24
N GLU A 75 -19.66 12.41 3.69
CA GLU A 75 -20.51 12.88 4.36
C GLU A 75 -21.08 13.57 3.91
#